data_f2b5e1d7312600723b7b3e80e12d9d6c
#
_entry.id   f2b5e1d7312600723b7b3e80e12d9d6c
#
_cell.length_a   1.000
_cell.length_b   1.000
_cell.length_c   1.000
_cell.angle_alpha   90.00
_cell.angle_beta   90.00
_cell.angle_gamma   90.00
#
_symmetry.space_group_name_H-M   'P 1'
#
loop_
_entity.id
_entity.type
_entity.pdbx_description
1 polymer ?
#
loop_
_entity_poly.entity_id
_entity_poly.type
_entity_poly.pdbx_seq_one_letter_code
_entity_poly.pdbx_strand_id
1 'polypeptide(L)'
;MAAAHITNPHACRPMDDYSIVSVAQCFAMPGNGEPTTAPQSLAGVRVLDLSRVLAGPWCTQTLADLGADVIKVERPQGGDDTRGWGPPFLKNRDGVDTGEAAYFLGTNRNKRSITIDIASPAGQALVRRLALRADALVENFKVGDLARYGLDAARLCAENPRLVFCSITGFGQTGPYRERAGYDYAVQGLGGLMSVTGPARADIADNAPGGGPQKVGVAVADLFTGMYASVAILAALRHRETSGVGQVIDMALLDTQVAMLANLGANYLVTGVAPERAGNAHQNIVPYQVFEVADGHLILAIGNDRQFAKFCQVAGEPALALDDRFARNADRVRHRRTLVPRLAQLMKTRAKQDWLGALEAAHVPCGAVNNLAEVFADPQVAARGMVSAMPHPLTDELRLVASPLRLSATPVQYRRPPPLLGEHTEEVLLELGLDAAEVAALRADGVI
;
A
#
# COMPACT_ATOMS: atom_id res chain seq x y z
N MET A 1 9.05 -61.37 -18.20
CA MET A 1 8.78 -60.43 -17.12
C MET A 1 9.98 -59.52 -16.98
N ALA A 2 9.97 -58.36 -17.57
CA ALA A 2 11.02 -57.37 -17.52
C ALA A 2 10.58 -56.20 -16.64
N ALA A 3 11.26 -55.98 -15.54
CA ALA A 3 11.02 -54.86 -14.62
C ALA A 3 11.67 -53.59 -15.20
N ALA A 4 10.85 -52.58 -15.46
CA ALA A 4 11.32 -51.26 -15.87
C ALA A 4 11.82 -50.48 -14.63
N HIS A 5 13.10 -50.15 -14.62
CA HIS A 5 13.66 -49.19 -13.65
C HIS A 5 13.22 -47.77 -14.01
N ILE A 6 12.42 -47.18 -13.15
CA ILE A 6 12.11 -45.74 -13.18
C ILE A 6 13.26 -45.02 -12.46
N THR A 7 14.12 -44.34 -13.21
CA THR A 7 15.18 -43.48 -12.66
C THR A 7 14.56 -42.12 -12.25
N ASN A 8 14.65 -41.81 -10.98
CA ASN A 8 14.22 -40.54 -10.37
C ASN A 8 15.24 -39.43 -10.71
N PRO A 9 14.85 -38.29 -11.37
CA PRO A 9 15.80 -37.25 -11.77
C PRO A 9 16.10 -36.21 -10.68
N HIS A 10 15.71 -36.43 -9.43
CA HIS A 10 16.05 -35.54 -8.32
C HIS A 10 17.12 -36.13 -7.40
N ALA A 11 18.30 -36.43 -7.96
CA ALA A 11 19.48 -36.68 -7.13
C ALA A 11 19.95 -35.33 -6.55
N CYS A 12 19.87 -35.20 -5.22
CA CYS A 12 20.51 -34.11 -4.48
C CYS A 12 22.00 -34.07 -4.83
N ARG A 13 22.50 -32.94 -5.30
CA ARG A 13 23.93 -32.67 -5.38
C ARG A 13 24.52 -32.61 -3.97
N PRO A 14 25.75 -33.07 -3.74
CA PRO A 14 26.40 -32.99 -2.42
C PRO A 14 26.52 -31.52 -1.97
N MET A 15 26.29 -31.31 -0.67
CA MET A 15 26.31 -29.98 -0.01
C MET A 15 27.74 -29.53 0.36
N ASP A 16 28.69 -29.52 -0.52
CA ASP A 16 30.09 -29.27 -0.15
C ASP A 16 30.65 -27.90 -0.57
N ASP A 17 29.82 -26.93 -0.99
CA ASP A 17 30.31 -25.59 -1.35
C ASP A 17 29.32 -24.44 -1.00
N TYR A 18 28.70 -24.49 0.15
CA TYR A 18 28.08 -23.28 0.71
C TYR A 18 29.14 -22.51 1.51
N SER A 19 29.89 -21.64 0.84
CA SER A 19 30.59 -20.57 1.53
C SER A 19 29.55 -19.83 2.36
N ILE A 20 29.76 -19.75 3.68
CA ILE A 20 28.90 -19.04 4.62
C ILE A 20 28.97 -17.56 4.22
N VAL A 21 28.08 -17.15 3.34
CA VAL A 21 27.83 -15.71 3.06
C VAL A 21 27.40 -15.12 4.40
N SER A 22 28.14 -14.16 4.93
CA SER A 22 27.77 -13.53 6.20
C SER A 22 26.37 -12.96 6.10
N VAL A 23 25.61 -13.02 7.19
CA VAL A 23 24.24 -12.43 7.25
C VAL A 23 24.25 -10.97 6.78
N ALA A 24 25.33 -10.22 7.06
CA ALA A 24 25.54 -8.86 6.58
C ALA A 24 25.63 -8.77 5.04
N GLN A 25 26.23 -9.75 4.37
CA GLN A 25 26.29 -9.80 2.89
C GLN A 25 24.95 -10.18 2.27
N CYS A 26 24.14 -11.02 2.92
CA CYS A 26 22.77 -11.31 2.48
C CYS A 26 21.85 -10.08 2.53
N PHE A 27 22.13 -9.13 3.40
CA PHE A 27 21.36 -7.88 3.56
C PHE A 27 22.08 -6.63 3.02
N ALA A 28 23.25 -6.79 2.36
CA ALA A 28 23.87 -5.69 1.61
C ALA A 28 22.98 -5.35 0.41
N MET A 29 22.15 -4.32 0.58
CA MET A 29 21.25 -3.83 -0.46
C MET A 29 21.96 -2.75 -1.27
N PRO A 30 21.85 -2.75 -2.61
CA PRO A 30 22.29 -1.60 -3.40
C PRO A 30 21.54 -0.36 -2.92
N GLY A 31 22.22 0.80 -2.94
CA GLY A 31 21.60 2.08 -2.62
C GLY A 31 20.36 2.34 -3.48
N ASN A 32 19.35 2.99 -2.92
CA ASN A 32 18.19 3.40 -3.71
C ASN A 32 18.62 4.41 -4.77
N GLY A 33 18.36 4.14 -6.03
CA GLY A 33 18.51 5.07 -7.12
C GLY A 33 19.77 4.91 -7.99
N GLU A 34 20.70 4.00 -7.66
CA GLU A 34 21.76 3.65 -8.62
C GLU A 34 21.17 2.73 -9.72
N PRO A 35 21.43 3.03 -11.02
CA PRO A 35 21.04 2.13 -12.09
C PRO A 35 21.80 0.81 -11.91
N THR A 36 21.10 -0.23 -11.53
CA THR A 36 21.68 -1.56 -11.37
C THR A 36 21.43 -2.37 -12.64
N THR A 37 22.39 -3.20 -13.04
CA THR A 37 22.21 -4.21 -14.08
C THR A 37 21.49 -5.47 -13.55
N ALA A 38 21.04 -5.43 -12.30
CA ALA A 38 20.34 -6.55 -11.67
C ALA A 38 19.02 -6.82 -12.40
N PRO A 39 18.65 -8.10 -12.59
CA PRO A 39 17.37 -8.46 -13.16
C PRO A 39 16.23 -7.95 -12.27
N GLN A 40 15.08 -7.69 -12.86
CA GLN A 40 13.89 -7.30 -12.13
C GLN A 40 12.90 -8.47 -12.07
N SER A 41 12.19 -8.61 -10.94
CA SER A 41 11.28 -9.74 -10.68
C SER A 41 10.19 -9.90 -11.72
N LEU A 42 9.70 -8.78 -12.27
CA LEU A 42 8.63 -8.74 -13.28
C LEU A 42 9.11 -8.25 -14.65
N ALA A 43 10.42 -8.38 -14.94
CA ALA A 43 10.92 -8.07 -16.28
C ALA A 43 10.18 -8.91 -17.33
N GLY A 44 9.70 -8.25 -18.40
CA GLY A 44 8.93 -8.88 -19.47
C GLY A 44 7.43 -9.02 -19.18
N VAL A 45 6.96 -8.72 -17.98
CA VAL A 45 5.53 -8.67 -17.66
C VAL A 45 4.96 -7.32 -18.12
N ARG A 46 3.90 -7.34 -18.92
CA ARG A 46 3.17 -6.15 -19.36
C ARG A 46 1.84 -6.01 -18.62
N VAL A 47 1.61 -4.86 -18.02
CA VAL A 47 0.38 -4.52 -17.29
C VAL A 47 -0.34 -3.39 -18.01
N LEU A 48 -1.60 -3.60 -18.37
CA LEU A 48 -2.48 -2.56 -18.85
C LEU A 48 -3.27 -1.96 -17.69
N ASP A 49 -3.01 -0.69 -17.38
CA ASP A 49 -3.61 0.03 -16.26
C ASP A 49 -4.72 0.96 -16.76
N LEU A 50 -5.97 0.53 -16.62
CA LEU A 50 -7.17 1.34 -16.90
C LEU A 50 -7.69 2.01 -15.63
N SER A 51 -7.01 1.81 -14.50
CA SER A 51 -7.45 2.31 -13.21
C SER A 51 -7.08 3.78 -13.00
N ARG A 52 -7.77 4.43 -12.07
CA ARG A 52 -7.57 5.83 -11.70
C ARG A 52 -7.70 6.01 -10.18
N VAL A 53 -7.40 7.16 -9.69
CA VAL A 53 -7.43 7.61 -8.30
C VAL A 53 -6.31 6.99 -7.47
N LEU A 54 -6.54 5.95 -6.67
CA LEU A 54 -5.51 5.49 -5.72
C LEU A 54 -5.31 3.97 -5.69
N ALA A 55 -6.31 3.17 -5.40
CA ALA A 55 -6.14 1.73 -5.16
C ALA A 55 -5.48 1.00 -6.35
N GLY A 56 -6.02 1.17 -7.57
CA GLY A 56 -5.45 0.60 -8.78
C GLY A 56 -4.08 1.19 -9.14
N PRO A 57 -3.92 2.52 -9.21
CA PRO A 57 -2.63 3.14 -9.45
C PRO A 57 -1.55 2.76 -8.44
N TRP A 58 -1.87 2.57 -7.16
CA TRP A 58 -0.93 2.07 -6.14
C TRP A 58 -0.49 0.63 -6.43
N CYS A 59 -1.45 -0.23 -6.81
CA CYS A 59 -1.16 -1.59 -7.24
C CYS A 59 -0.21 -1.60 -8.44
N THR A 60 -0.56 -0.89 -9.52
CA THR A 60 0.20 -0.92 -10.77
C THR A 60 1.56 -0.22 -10.64
N GLN A 61 1.70 0.82 -9.79
CA GLN A 61 3.00 1.37 -9.42
C GLN A 61 3.87 0.34 -8.70
N THR A 62 3.30 -0.45 -7.77
CA THR A 62 4.05 -1.50 -7.07
C THR A 62 4.57 -2.56 -8.05
N LEU A 63 3.76 -2.97 -9.03
CA LEU A 63 4.19 -3.89 -10.08
C LEU A 63 5.26 -3.25 -11.00
N ALA A 64 5.12 -1.96 -11.32
CA ALA A 64 6.11 -1.22 -12.08
C ALA A 64 7.46 -1.10 -11.36
N ASP A 65 7.46 -0.85 -10.06
CA ASP A 65 8.66 -0.83 -9.22
C ASP A 65 9.39 -2.18 -9.20
N LEU A 66 8.64 -3.29 -9.32
CA LEU A 66 9.18 -4.65 -9.44
C LEU A 66 9.63 -5.01 -10.87
N GLY A 67 9.47 -4.13 -11.85
CA GLY A 67 9.99 -4.29 -13.19
C GLY A 67 8.97 -4.48 -14.30
N ALA A 68 7.68 -4.55 -14.01
CA ALA A 68 6.66 -4.65 -15.05
C ALA A 68 6.65 -3.41 -15.96
N ASP A 69 6.34 -3.61 -17.24
CA ASP A 69 6.03 -2.56 -18.20
C ASP A 69 4.56 -2.17 -18.04
N VAL A 70 4.30 -1.07 -17.34
CA VAL A 70 2.95 -0.61 -17.03
C VAL A 70 2.53 0.50 -18.00
N ILE A 71 1.50 0.22 -18.80
CA ILE A 71 0.87 1.17 -19.72
C ILE A 71 -0.42 1.67 -19.08
N LYS A 72 -0.42 2.93 -18.64
CA LYS A 72 -1.59 3.60 -18.07
C LYS A 72 -2.38 4.28 -19.18
N VAL A 73 -3.63 3.87 -19.37
CA VAL A 73 -4.56 4.50 -20.28
C VAL A 73 -5.34 5.58 -19.57
N GLU A 74 -5.28 6.76 -20.10
CA GLU A 74 -5.97 7.94 -19.58
C GLU A 74 -6.90 8.54 -20.65
N ARG A 75 -7.94 9.27 -20.21
CA ARG A 75 -8.78 10.02 -21.16
C ARG A 75 -7.96 11.18 -21.77
N PRO A 76 -8.15 11.54 -23.05
CA PRO A 76 -7.37 12.59 -23.71
C PRO A 76 -7.48 13.95 -23.01
N GLN A 77 -8.64 14.26 -22.45
CA GLN A 77 -8.87 15.53 -21.74
C GLN A 77 -8.86 15.29 -20.21
N GLY A 78 -7.86 15.86 -19.54
CA GLY A 78 -7.73 15.88 -18.09
C GLY A 78 -7.14 14.62 -17.44
N GLY A 79 -7.02 13.51 -18.16
CA GLY A 79 -6.37 12.28 -17.66
C GLY A 79 -7.06 11.66 -16.44
N ASP A 80 -6.26 11.13 -15.54
CA ASP A 80 -6.67 10.67 -14.21
C ASP A 80 -7.13 11.87 -13.37
N ASP A 81 -8.24 11.72 -12.66
CA ASP A 81 -8.83 12.79 -11.86
C ASP A 81 -7.82 13.37 -10.84
N THR A 82 -6.89 12.54 -10.36
CA THR A 82 -5.86 12.94 -9.39
C THR A 82 -4.82 13.90 -9.94
N ARG A 83 -4.71 14.09 -11.26
CA ARG A 83 -3.85 15.14 -11.84
C ARG A 83 -4.30 16.53 -11.38
N GLY A 84 -5.62 16.73 -11.23
CA GLY A 84 -6.21 17.98 -10.78
C GLY A 84 -6.40 18.11 -9.26
N TRP A 85 -6.06 17.08 -8.46
CA TRP A 85 -6.31 17.10 -7.00
C TRP A 85 -5.18 17.81 -6.22
N GLY A 86 -4.95 19.04 -6.56
CA GLY A 86 -4.08 19.98 -5.86
C GLY A 86 -4.85 21.19 -5.32
N PRO A 87 -4.24 22.10 -4.57
CA PRO A 87 -2.84 22.07 -4.17
C PRO A 87 -2.51 20.93 -3.16
N PRO A 88 -1.23 20.48 -3.04
CA PRO A 88 -0.06 21.05 -3.71
C PRO A 88 0.13 20.52 -5.14
N PHE A 89 0.67 21.39 -6.00
CA PHE A 89 1.14 21.04 -7.34
C PHE A 89 2.67 21.03 -7.40
N LEU A 90 3.23 20.25 -8.33
CA LEU A 90 4.65 20.30 -8.64
C LEU A 90 5.02 21.70 -9.11
N LYS A 91 6.11 22.22 -8.59
CA LYS A 91 6.69 23.49 -9.09
C LYS A 91 7.68 23.20 -10.22
N ASN A 92 7.60 24.02 -11.28
CA ASN A 92 8.59 23.99 -12.35
C ASN A 92 9.93 24.60 -11.90
N ARG A 93 10.92 24.65 -12.81
CA ARG A 93 12.25 25.23 -12.54
C ARG A 93 12.21 26.68 -12.10
N ASP A 94 11.18 27.43 -12.47
CA ASP A 94 10.99 28.84 -12.10
C ASP A 94 10.21 29.00 -10.78
N GLY A 95 9.85 27.90 -10.10
CA GLY A 95 9.10 27.92 -8.84
C GLY A 95 7.60 28.13 -9.01
N VAL A 96 7.07 28.07 -10.24
CA VAL A 96 5.65 28.23 -10.56
C VAL A 96 4.95 26.90 -10.51
N ASP A 97 3.74 26.86 -9.97
CA ASP A 97 2.91 25.64 -9.92
C ASP A 97 2.60 25.14 -11.34
N THR A 98 2.75 23.85 -11.56
CA THR A 98 2.36 23.17 -12.80
C THR A 98 0.93 22.63 -12.68
N GLY A 99 0.44 21.93 -13.69
CA GLY A 99 -0.83 21.19 -13.62
C GLY A 99 -0.73 19.82 -12.97
N GLU A 100 0.45 19.39 -12.49
CA GLU A 100 0.69 18.05 -11.95
C GLU A 100 0.54 18.06 -10.42
N ALA A 101 -0.55 17.51 -9.91
CA ALA A 101 -0.79 17.43 -8.47
C ALA A 101 0.08 16.35 -7.82
N ALA A 102 0.55 16.62 -6.60
CA ALA A 102 1.33 15.68 -5.79
C ALA A 102 0.63 14.33 -5.60
N TYR A 103 -0.70 14.31 -5.63
CA TYR A 103 -1.48 13.08 -5.52
C TYR A 103 -1.21 12.12 -6.69
N PHE A 104 -1.26 12.61 -7.93
CA PHE A 104 -0.93 11.81 -9.11
C PHE A 104 0.53 11.34 -9.09
N LEU A 105 1.44 12.26 -8.78
CA LEU A 105 2.87 11.98 -8.75
C LEU A 105 3.25 10.88 -7.74
N GLY A 106 2.54 10.80 -6.62
CA GLY A 106 2.80 9.82 -5.56
C GLY A 106 2.49 8.37 -5.94
N THR A 107 1.75 8.12 -7.04
CA THR A 107 1.20 6.78 -7.36
C THR A 107 1.44 6.33 -8.80
N ASN A 108 2.23 7.06 -9.60
CA ASN A 108 2.36 6.76 -11.04
C ASN A 108 3.79 6.71 -11.57
N ARG A 109 4.83 6.64 -10.71
CA ARG A 109 6.21 6.44 -11.19
C ARG A 109 6.35 5.09 -11.90
N ASN A 110 7.36 4.99 -12.75
CA ASN A 110 7.67 3.80 -13.56
C ASN A 110 6.60 3.41 -14.59
N LYS A 111 5.57 4.23 -14.81
CA LYS A 111 4.52 3.98 -15.80
C LYS A 111 4.76 4.72 -17.10
N ARG A 112 4.17 4.24 -18.19
CA ARG A 112 3.99 4.94 -19.45
C ARG A 112 2.55 5.42 -19.57
N SER A 113 2.29 6.72 -19.71
CA SER A 113 0.95 7.28 -19.92
C SER A 113 0.64 7.36 -21.39
N ILE A 114 -0.53 6.87 -21.77
CA ILE A 114 -1.13 7.05 -23.09
C ILE A 114 -2.54 7.60 -22.96
N THR A 115 -2.95 8.40 -23.93
CA THR A 115 -4.32 8.91 -24.00
C THR A 115 -5.14 8.09 -24.98
N ILE A 116 -6.32 7.63 -24.55
CA ILE A 116 -7.33 6.96 -25.42
C ILE A 116 -8.72 7.30 -24.91
N ASP A 117 -9.58 7.79 -25.81
CA ASP A 117 -11.03 7.88 -25.55
C ASP A 117 -11.69 6.51 -25.70
N ILE A 118 -11.89 5.81 -24.58
CA ILE A 118 -12.56 4.49 -24.55
C ILE A 118 -14.06 4.55 -24.87
N ALA A 119 -14.67 5.72 -24.94
CA ALA A 119 -16.05 5.87 -25.36
C ALA A 119 -16.19 5.74 -26.89
N SER A 120 -15.13 6.03 -27.65
CA SER A 120 -15.11 5.90 -29.11
C SER A 120 -14.87 4.45 -29.54
N PRO A 121 -15.48 3.98 -30.67
CA PRO A 121 -15.23 2.64 -31.20
C PRO A 121 -13.75 2.38 -31.54
N ALA A 122 -13.04 3.39 -32.04
CA ALA A 122 -11.62 3.29 -32.36
C ALA A 122 -10.78 3.12 -31.08
N GLY A 123 -11.09 3.90 -30.00
CA GLY A 123 -10.44 3.75 -28.70
C GLY A 123 -10.68 2.38 -28.07
N GLN A 124 -11.91 1.84 -28.16
CA GLN A 124 -12.22 0.48 -27.70
C GLN A 124 -11.36 -0.57 -28.43
N ALA A 125 -11.22 -0.43 -29.74
CA ALA A 125 -10.39 -1.32 -30.55
C ALA A 125 -8.91 -1.25 -30.13
N LEU A 126 -8.39 -0.06 -29.84
CA LEU A 126 -7.02 0.13 -29.35
C LEU A 126 -6.81 -0.53 -27.98
N VAL A 127 -7.69 -0.26 -27.00
CA VAL A 127 -7.59 -0.86 -25.68
C VAL A 127 -7.68 -2.39 -25.75
N ARG A 128 -8.57 -2.93 -26.58
CA ARG A 128 -8.66 -4.39 -26.82
C ARG A 128 -7.35 -4.94 -27.39
N ARG A 129 -6.73 -4.29 -28.39
CA ARG A 129 -5.43 -4.71 -28.94
C ARG A 129 -4.33 -4.69 -27.89
N LEU A 130 -4.31 -3.70 -26.98
CA LEU A 130 -3.39 -3.62 -25.86
C LEU A 130 -3.63 -4.75 -24.86
N ALA A 131 -4.89 -5.01 -24.48
CA ALA A 131 -5.27 -6.08 -23.57
C ALA A 131 -4.88 -7.48 -24.07
N LEU A 132 -4.97 -7.73 -25.39
CA LEU A 132 -4.54 -8.99 -26.01
C LEU A 132 -3.01 -9.21 -25.93
N ARG A 133 -2.23 -8.16 -25.69
CA ARG A 133 -0.78 -8.23 -25.52
C ARG A 133 -0.34 -8.07 -24.07
N ALA A 134 -1.28 -7.87 -23.16
CA ALA A 134 -1.01 -7.69 -21.72
C ALA A 134 -1.00 -9.04 -21.00
N ASP A 135 -0.17 -9.12 -19.95
CA ASP A 135 -0.15 -10.22 -19.00
C ASP A 135 -1.17 -10.02 -17.89
N ALA A 136 -1.35 -8.77 -17.48
CA ALA A 136 -2.36 -8.36 -16.51
C ALA A 136 -3.07 -7.09 -16.97
N LEU A 137 -4.34 -6.95 -16.60
CA LEU A 137 -5.13 -5.75 -16.76
C LEU A 137 -5.72 -5.37 -15.41
N VAL A 138 -5.59 -4.10 -15.03
CA VAL A 138 -6.15 -3.56 -13.78
C VAL A 138 -7.12 -2.44 -14.11
N GLU A 139 -8.34 -2.52 -13.58
CA GLU A 139 -9.39 -1.53 -13.78
C GLU A 139 -10.14 -1.23 -12.47
N ASN A 140 -10.78 -0.06 -12.39
CA ASN A 140 -11.65 0.28 -11.25
C ASN A 140 -12.89 1.08 -11.67
N PHE A 141 -13.49 0.68 -12.80
CA PHE A 141 -14.78 1.19 -13.25
C PHE A 141 -15.93 0.65 -12.38
N LYS A 142 -17.09 1.27 -12.49
CA LYS A 142 -18.29 0.70 -11.89
C LYS A 142 -18.61 -0.64 -12.53
N VAL A 143 -19.21 -1.52 -11.73
CA VAL A 143 -19.65 -2.84 -12.22
C VAL A 143 -20.52 -2.68 -13.48
N GLY A 144 -20.15 -3.37 -14.55
CA GLY A 144 -20.83 -3.35 -15.85
C GLY A 144 -20.44 -2.22 -16.81
N ASP A 145 -19.68 -1.20 -16.38
CA ASP A 145 -19.32 -0.10 -17.27
C ASP A 145 -18.44 -0.55 -18.44
N LEU A 146 -17.42 -1.37 -18.20
CA LEU A 146 -16.55 -1.88 -19.25
C LEU A 146 -17.27 -2.81 -20.23
N ALA A 147 -18.34 -3.49 -19.79
CA ALA A 147 -19.16 -4.35 -20.68
C ALA A 147 -19.84 -3.54 -21.80
N ARG A 148 -20.20 -2.29 -21.54
CA ARG A 148 -20.77 -1.38 -22.55
C ARG A 148 -19.78 -1.06 -23.67
N TYR A 149 -18.49 -1.15 -23.38
CA TYR A 149 -17.40 -0.90 -24.34
C TYR A 149 -16.80 -2.19 -24.90
N GLY A 150 -17.32 -3.37 -24.50
CA GLY A 150 -16.78 -4.67 -24.90
C GLY A 150 -15.38 -4.96 -24.36
N LEU A 151 -15.04 -4.34 -23.23
CA LEU A 151 -13.74 -4.43 -22.56
C LEU A 151 -13.84 -5.15 -21.20
N ASP A 152 -14.92 -5.87 -20.97
CA ASP A 152 -15.15 -6.64 -19.75
C ASP A 152 -14.29 -7.92 -19.67
N ALA A 153 -14.16 -8.44 -18.45
CA ALA A 153 -13.35 -9.63 -18.19
C ALA A 153 -13.79 -10.85 -19.00
N ALA A 154 -15.10 -11.06 -19.15
CA ALA A 154 -15.61 -12.25 -19.85
C ALA A 154 -15.15 -12.26 -21.32
N ARG A 155 -15.20 -11.12 -21.99
CA ARG A 155 -14.78 -10.98 -23.39
C ARG A 155 -13.26 -11.03 -23.54
N LEU A 156 -12.54 -10.22 -22.77
CA LEU A 156 -11.09 -10.13 -22.91
C LEU A 156 -10.37 -11.41 -22.51
N CYS A 157 -10.82 -12.12 -21.46
CA CYS A 157 -10.26 -13.41 -21.07
C CYS A 157 -10.62 -14.54 -22.05
N ALA A 158 -11.77 -14.47 -22.72
CA ALA A 158 -12.08 -15.42 -23.78
C ALA A 158 -11.13 -15.28 -24.99
N GLU A 159 -10.70 -14.06 -25.32
CA GLU A 159 -9.78 -13.76 -26.41
C GLU A 159 -8.31 -13.94 -26.02
N ASN A 160 -7.96 -13.66 -24.77
CA ASN A 160 -6.64 -13.92 -24.19
C ASN A 160 -6.80 -14.77 -22.91
N PRO A 161 -6.85 -16.10 -23.03
CA PRO A 161 -7.00 -17.00 -21.89
C PRO A 161 -5.86 -16.92 -20.85
N ARG A 162 -4.75 -16.28 -21.22
CA ARG A 162 -3.60 -16.04 -20.32
C ARG A 162 -3.71 -14.74 -19.54
N LEU A 163 -4.67 -13.89 -19.82
CA LEU A 163 -4.84 -12.59 -19.16
C LEU A 163 -5.23 -12.76 -17.69
N VAL A 164 -4.52 -12.07 -16.81
CA VAL A 164 -4.94 -11.86 -15.42
C VAL A 164 -5.72 -10.56 -15.38
N PHE A 165 -7.04 -10.65 -15.19
CA PHE A 165 -7.92 -9.48 -15.16
C PHE A 165 -8.27 -9.12 -13.71
N CYS A 166 -7.83 -7.97 -13.21
CA CYS A 166 -8.10 -7.51 -11.85
C CYS A 166 -9.07 -6.32 -11.87
N SER A 167 -10.27 -6.55 -11.34
CA SER A 167 -11.28 -5.51 -11.15
C SER A 167 -11.31 -5.06 -9.70
N ILE A 168 -11.11 -3.77 -9.46
CA ILE A 168 -11.13 -3.15 -8.12
C ILE A 168 -12.38 -2.29 -8.00
N THR A 169 -13.28 -2.67 -7.10
CA THR A 169 -14.55 -1.94 -6.87
C THR A 169 -14.78 -1.62 -5.41
N GLY A 170 -15.78 -0.83 -5.08
CA GLY A 170 -16.12 -0.54 -3.71
C GLY A 170 -16.64 -1.74 -2.93
N PHE A 171 -17.41 -2.62 -3.58
CA PHE A 171 -18.21 -3.65 -2.92
C PHE A 171 -18.16 -5.03 -3.59
N GLY A 172 -17.29 -5.24 -4.59
CA GLY A 172 -17.21 -6.48 -5.36
C GLY A 172 -18.19 -6.54 -6.54
N GLN A 173 -17.99 -7.56 -7.38
CA GLN A 173 -18.81 -7.79 -8.59
C GLN A 173 -20.17 -8.41 -8.27
N THR A 174 -20.39 -8.86 -7.05
CA THR A 174 -21.59 -9.55 -6.59
C THR A 174 -22.16 -8.93 -5.31
N GLY A 175 -23.31 -9.42 -4.87
CA GLY A 175 -23.93 -8.96 -3.62
C GLY A 175 -24.82 -7.73 -3.76
N PRO A 176 -25.49 -7.33 -2.67
CA PRO A 176 -26.53 -6.27 -2.70
C PRO A 176 -26.00 -4.87 -2.96
N TYR A 177 -24.70 -4.64 -2.81
CA TYR A 177 -24.08 -3.31 -2.95
C TYR A 177 -23.22 -3.16 -4.22
N ARG A 178 -23.19 -4.18 -5.10
CA ARG A 178 -22.32 -4.20 -6.29
C ARG A 178 -22.41 -2.96 -7.18
N GLU A 179 -23.58 -2.31 -7.24
CA GLU A 179 -23.83 -1.14 -8.09
C GLU A 179 -23.51 0.20 -7.41
N ARG A 180 -23.17 0.16 -6.09
CA ARG A 180 -22.82 1.36 -5.35
C ARG A 180 -21.41 1.83 -5.69
N ALA A 181 -21.25 3.14 -5.77
CA ALA A 181 -19.92 3.75 -5.80
C ALA A 181 -19.26 3.59 -4.42
N GLY A 182 -18.01 3.14 -4.39
CA GLY A 182 -17.21 3.02 -3.17
C GLY A 182 -16.00 3.95 -3.24
N TYR A 183 -15.83 4.77 -2.21
CA TYR A 183 -14.63 5.56 -1.96
C TYR A 183 -14.08 5.22 -0.58
N ASP A 184 -12.76 5.33 -0.43
CA ASP A 184 -12.06 5.02 0.82
C ASP A 184 -12.79 5.50 2.08
N TYR A 185 -13.16 6.77 2.13
CA TYR A 185 -13.79 7.36 3.32
C TYR A 185 -15.12 6.70 3.67
N ALA A 186 -15.97 6.46 2.67
CA ALA A 186 -17.24 5.77 2.89
C ALA A 186 -17.03 4.31 3.35
N VAL A 187 -16.03 3.66 2.78
CA VAL A 187 -15.67 2.26 3.11
C VAL A 187 -15.05 2.18 4.51
N GLN A 188 -14.24 3.13 4.94
CA GLN A 188 -13.76 3.18 6.34
C GLN A 188 -14.93 3.24 7.34
N GLY A 189 -16.01 3.97 6.99
CA GLY A 189 -17.24 3.99 7.79
C GLY A 189 -18.01 2.68 7.76
N LEU A 190 -18.35 2.21 6.57
CA LEU A 190 -19.15 0.99 6.36
C LEU A 190 -18.43 -0.28 6.81
N GLY A 191 -17.11 -0.35 6.62
CA GLY A 191 -16.27 -1.48 7.00
C GLY A 191 -15.84 -1.48 8.47
N GLY A 192 -16.40 -0.61 9.32
CA GLY A 192 -16.22 -0.66 10.77
C GLY A 192 -14.96 0.01 11.33
N LEU A 193 -13.99 0.44 10.50
CA LEU A 193 -12.75 1.05 10.99
C LEU A 193 -13.02 2.32 11.81
N MET A 194 -13.94 3.17 11.36
CA MET A 194 -14.28 4.39 12.08
C MET A 194 -14.96 4.11 13.43
N SER A 195 -15.64 2.98 13.60
CA SER A 195 -16.28 2.62 14.87
C SER A 195 -15.28 2.37 15.99
N VAL A 196 -14.01 2.07 15.65
CA VAL A 196 -12.91 1.79 16.61
C VAL A 196 -11.82 2.86 16.58
N THR A 197 -11.94 3.87 15.71
CA THR A 197 -10.97 4.96 15.52
C THR A 197 -11.55 6.29 15.99
N GLY A 198 -10.77 7.05 16.76
CA GLY A 198 -11.13 8.33 17.35
C GLY A 198 -10.97 8.35 18.87
N PRO A 199 -11.30 9.46 19.54
CA PRO A 199 -11.21 9.58 21.00
C PRO A 199 -11.93 8.46 21.71
N ALA A 200 -11.42 8.03 22.86
CA ALA A 200 -12.06 6.99 23.65
C ALA A 200 -13.48 7.43 24.04
N ARG A 201 -14.45 6.54 23.86
CA ARG A 201 -15.86 6.86 24.15
C ARG A 201 -16.12 7.19 25.62
N ALA A 202 -15.28 6.64 26.52
CA ALA A 202 -15.35 6.94 27.95
C ALA A 202 -14.88 8.36 28.29
N ASP A 203 -14.06 8.98 27.43
CA ASP A 203 -13.42 10.27 27.70
C ASP A 203 -14.20 11.46 27.08
N ILE A 204 -14.91 11.22 25.97
CA ILE A 204 -15.61 12.27 25.24
C ILE A 204 -16.90 11.74 24.60
N ALA A 205 -18.01 12.50 24.73
CA ALA A 205 -19.27 12.16 24.12
C ALA A 205 -19.21 12.29 22.59
N ASP A 206 -19.91 11.42 21.85
CA ASP A 206 -19.91 11.37 20.39
C ASP A 206 -20.37 12.69 19.72
N ASN A 207 -21.24 13.45 20.39
CA ASN A 207 -21.75 14.73 19.92
C ASN A 207 -20.91 15.95 20.37
N ALA A 208 -19.84 15.73 21.14
CA ALA A 208 -18.94 16.82 21.52
C ALA A 208 -18.03 17.18 20.32
N PRO A 209 -17.54 18.45 20.24
CA PRO A 209 -16.58 18.85 19.24
C PRO A 209 -15.33 17.96 19.27
N GLY A 210 -14.97 17.33 18.14
CA GLY A 210 -13.89 16.37 18.04
C GLY A 210 -14.17 14.98 18.61
N GLY A 211 -15.36 14.74 19.18
CA GLY A 211 -15.84 13.41 19.56
C GLY A 211 -16.28 12.57 18.36
N GLY A 212 -16.77 11.37 18.64
CA GLY A 212 -17.32 10.51 17.61
C GLY A 212 -16.30 9.68 16.82
N PRO A 213 -16.79 8.89 15.87
CA PRO A 213 -15.97 8.09 14.95
C PRO A 213 -15.13 8.97 14.03
N GLN A 214 -13.86 8.58 13.82
CA GLN A 214 -12.94 9.31 12.96
C GLN A 214 -12.36 8.39 11.89
N LYS A 215 -12.11 8.94 10.69
CA LYS A 215 -11.33 8.22 9.69
C LYS A 215 -9.84 8.27 10.03
N VAL A 216 -9.08 7.33 9.51
CA VAL A 216 -7.62 7.44 9.45
C VAL A 216 -7.24 8.54 8.46
N GLY A 217 -6.19 9.30 8.74
CA GLY A 217 -5.76 10.42 7.90
C GLY A 217 -5.40 10.02 6.47
N VAL A 218 -4.79 8.84 6.31
CA VAL A 218 -4.42 8.23 5.02
C VAL A 218 -5.59 7.43 4.48
N ALA A 219 -5.73 7.33 3.15
CA ALA A 219 -6.76 6.51 2.48
C ALA A 219 -6.39 5.01 2.57
N VAL A 220 -6.50 4.46 3.79
CA VAL A 220 -5.99 3.12 4.11
C VAL A 220 -6.75 2.00 3.40
N ALA A 221 -8.06 2.14 3.16
CA ALA A 221 -8.83 1.15 2.44
C ALA A 221 -8.35 1.03 0.99
N ASP A 222 -8.08 2.14 0.31
CA ASP A 222 -7.50 2.14 -1.03
C ASP A 222 -6.09 1.52 -1.05
N LEU A 223 -5.20 1.96 -0.16
CA LEU A 223 -3.81 1.49 -0.13
C LEU A 223 -3.71 -0.01 0.13
N PHE A 224 -4.46 -0.53 1.11
CA PHE A 224 -4.50 -1.96 1.39
C PHE A 224 -5.13 -2.75 0.23
N THR A 225 -6.18 -2.21 -0.40
CA THR A 225 -6.79 -2.84 -1.58
C THR A 225 -5.78 -2.92 -2.72
N GLY A 226 -5.02 -1.86 -2.97
CA GLY A 226 -3.93 -1.87 -3.96
C GLY A 226 -2.85 -2.90 -3.65
N MET A 227 -2.48 -3.05 -2.38
CA MET A 227 -1.52 -4.08 -1.94
C MET A 227 -2.07 -5.50 -2.09
N TYR A 228 -3.32 -5.77 -1.68
CA TYR A 228 -3.96 -7.06 -1.89
C TYR A 228 -4.12 -7.39 -3.37
N ALA A 229 -4.47 -6.41 -4.20
CA ALA A 229 -4.54 -6.56 -5.66
C ALA A 229 -3.15 -6.95 -6.23
N SER A 230 -2.08 -6.31 -5.76
CA SER A 230 -0.71 -6.68 -6.17
C SER A 230 -0.38 -8.14 -5.81
N VAL A 231 -0.71 -8.56 -4.58
CA VAL A 231 -0.50 -9.95 -4.14
C VAL A 231 -1.33 -10.93 -4.97
N ALA A 232 -2.60 -10.62 -5.24
CA ALA A 232 -3.49 -11.45 -6.04
C ALA A 232 -2.99 -11.58 -7.49
N ILE A 233 -2.54 -10.49 -8.11
CA ILE A 233 -1.97 -10.50 -9.46
C ILE A 233 -0.70 -11.35 -9.50
N LEU A 234 0.22 -11.19 -8.53
CA LEU A 234 1.46 -12.00 -8.46
C LEU A 234 1.13 -13.49 -8.30
N ALA A 235 0.17 -13.85 -7.46
CA ALA A 235 -0.30 -15.22 -7.28
C ALA A 235 -0.93 -15.77 -8.57
N ALA A 236 -1.73 -14.96 -9.28
CA ALA A 236 -2.36 -15.34 -10.54
C ALA A 236 -1.32 -15.52 -11.67
N LEU A 237 -0.32 -14.65 -11.75
CA LEU A 237 0.80 -14.78 -12.69
C LEU A 237 1.59 -16.06 -12.39
N ARG A 238 1.87 -16.35 -11.12
CA ARG A 238 2.54 -17.59 -10.71
C ARG A 238 1.72 -18.84 -11.06
N HIS A 239 0.41 -18.83 -10.84
CA HIS A 239 -0.48 -19.92 -11.27
C HIS A 239 -0.43 -20.10 -12.80
N ARG A 240 -0.48 -18.99 -13.55
CA ARG A 240 -0.42 -18.99 -15.02
C ARG A 240 0.85 -19.63 -15.58
N GLU A 241 2.00 -19.49 -14.91
CA GLU A 241 3.25 -20.13 -15.35
C GLU A 241 3.16 -21.66 -15.41
N THR A 242 2.36 -22.26 -14.53
CA THR A 242 2.18 -23.71 -14.47
C THR A 242 0.95 -24.21 -15.23
N SER A 243 -0.15 -23.46 -15.18
CA SER A 243 -1.43 -23.86 -15.82
C SER A 243 -1.56 -23.41 -17.28
N GLY A 244 -0.81 -22.39 -17.68
CA GLY A 244 -0.98 -21.70 -18.96
C GLY A 244 -2.17 -20.75 -19.01
N VAL A 245 -3.00 -20.67 -17.97
CA VAL A 245 -4.26 -19.92 -17.93
C VAL A 245 -4.21 -18.80 -16.89
N GLY A 246 -4.66 -17.59 -17.27
CA GLY A 246 -4.91 -16.48 -16.38
C GLY A 246 -6.21 -16.65 -15.59
N GLN A 247 -6.61 -15.61 -14.88
CA GLN A 247 -7.86 -15.63 -14.10
C GLN A 247 -8.40 -14.23 -13.84
N VAL A 248 -9.68 -14.15 -13.45
CA VAL A 248 -10.32 -12.92 -13.00
C VAL A 248 -10.12 -12.77 -11.50
N ILE A 249 -9.77 -11.58 -11.05
CA ILE A 249 -9.63 -11.18 -9.66
C ILE A 249 -10.71 -10.14 -9.37
N ASP A 250 -11.61 -10.45 -8.45
CA ASP A 250 -12.60 -9.53 -7.89
C ASP A 250 -12.08 -8.98 -6.57
N MET A 251 -11.74 -7.69 -6.55
CA MET A 251 -11.14 -7.02 -5.40
C MET A 251 -12.07 -5.92 -4.91
N ALA A 252 -12.60 -6.06 -3.69
CA ALA A 252 -13.49 -5.08 -3.09
C ALA A 252 -12.80 -4.29 -1.98
N LEU A 253 -12.97 -2.95 -1.98
CA LEU A 253 -12.50 -2.09 -0.90
C LEU A 253 -13.12 -2.51 0.44
N LEU A 254 -14.41 -2.87 0.45
CA LEU A 254 -15.09 -3.29 1.67
C LEU A 254 -14.50 -4.58 2.25
N ASP A 255 -14.23 -5.57 1.42
CA ASP A 255 -13.67 -6.85 1.87
C ASP A 255 -12.29 -6.64 2.48
N THR A 256 -11.46 -5.83 1.82
CA THR A 256 -10.14 -5.44 2.32
C THR A 256 -10.25 -4.70 3.65
N GLN A 257 -11.19 -3.76 3.75
CA GLN A 257 -11.41 -3.00 4.98
C GLN A 257 -11.86 -3.91 6.13
N VAL A 258 -12.73 -4.88 5.89
CA VAL A 258 -13.15 -5.87 6.90
C VAL A 258 -11.96 -6.75 7.31
N ALA A 259 -11.14 -7.20 6.36
CA ALA A 259 -9.93 -7.97 6.67
C ALA A 259 -8.94 -7.17 7.54
N MET A 260 -8.84 -5.83 7.36
CA MET A 260 -7.99 -4.96 8.16
C MET A 260 -8.41 -4.84 9.64
N LEU A 261 -9.64 -5.21 10.01
CA LEU A 261 -10.07 -5.19 11.41
C LEU A 261 -9.27 -6.16 12.29
N ALA A 262 -8.64 -7.18 11.70
CA ALA A 262 -7.69 -8.09 12.33
C ALA A 262 -8.17 -8.57 13.74
N ASN A 263 -7.40 -8.26 14.79
CA ASN A 263 -7.72 -8.67 16.16
C ASN A 263 -9.02 -8.04 16.71
N LEU A 264 -9.41 -6.85 16.26
CA LEU A 264 -10.67 -6.23 16.70
C LEU A 264 -11.88 -6.93 16.09
N GLY A 265 -11.80 -7.32 14.83
CA GLY A 265 -12.78 -8.19 14.18
C GLY A 265 -12.88 -9.55 14.88
N ALA A 266 -11.73 -10.18 15.19
CA ALA A 266 -11.67 -11.43 15.93
C ALA A 266 -12.28 -11.28 17.34
N ASN A 267 -12.00 -10.19 18.07
CA ASN A 267 -12.61 -9.92 19.38
C ASN A 267 -14.14 -9.96 19.29
N TYR A 268 -14.72 -9.28 18.30
CA TYR A 268 -16.16 -9.29 18.08
C TYR A 268 -16.71 -10.69 17.75
N LEU A 269 -16.09 -11.37 16.79
CA LEU A 269 -16.56 -12.70 16.35
C LEU A 269 -16.49 -13.75 17.44
N VAL A 270 -15.54 -13.65 18.39
CA VAL A 270 -15.40 -14.57 19.52
C VAL A 270 -16.38 -14.25 20.65
N THR A 271 -16.64 -12.95 20.90
CA THR A 271 -17.39 -12.54 22.09
C THR A 271 -18.82 -12.08 21.81
N GLY A 272 -19.14 -11.72 20.57
CA GLY A 272 -20.40 -11.04 20.20
C GLY A 272 -20.49 -9.59 20.70
N VAL A 273 -19.42 -9.05 21.33
CA VAL A 273 -19.40 -7.70 21.88
C VAL A 273 -18.60 -6.78 20.98
N ALA A 274 -19.25 -5.77 20.42
CA ALA A 274 -18.58 -4.79 19.55
C ALA A 274 -17.56 -3.97 20.35
N PRO A 275 -16.28 -3.90 19.89
CA PRO A 275 -15.30 -3.04 20.53
C PRO A 275 -15.68 -1.56 20.43
N GLU A 276 -15.50 -0.82 21.52
CA GLU A 276 -15.64 0.63 21.52
C GLU A 276 -14.29 1.31 21.16
N ARG A 277 -14.35 2.60 20.79
CA ARG A 277 -13.16 3.40 20.61
C ARG A 277 -12.36 3.49 21.92
N ALA A 278 -11.08 3.19 21.84
CA ALA A 278 -10.14 3.23 22.95
C ALA A 278 -9.15 4.42 22.88
N GLY A 279 -9.39 5.38 21.98
CA GLY A 279 -8.45 6.45 21.72
C GLY A 279 -7.12 5.91 21.23
N ASN A 280 -6.05 6.35 21.88
CA ASN A 280 -4.69 5.87 21.60
C ASN A 280 -4.31 4.55 22.32
N ALA A 281 -5.23 3.93 23.06
CA ALA A 281 -4.94 2.75 23.86
C ALA A 281 -5.26 1.45 23.09
N HIS A 282 -4.41 0.45 23.27
CA HIS A 282 -4.67 -0.89 22.74
C HIS A 282 -5.77 -1.59 23.54
N GLN A 283 -6.68 -2.31 22.84
CA GLN A 283 -7.80 -3.00 23.49
C GLN A 283 -7.34 -4.13 24.42
N ASN A 284 -6.38 -4.95 24.01
CA ASN A 284 -6.01 -6.21 24.63
C ASN A 284 -4.66 -6.17 25.39
N ILE A 285 -3.93 -5.05 25.35
CA ILE A 285 -2.58 -4.92 25.94
C ILE A 285 -2.49 -3.63 26.76
N VAL A 286 -1.94 -3.70 27.97
CA VAL A 286 -1.79 -2.56 28.88
C VAL A 286 -0.46 -2.62 29.63
N PRO A 287 0.30 -1.49 29.70
CA PRO A 287 0.11 -0.25 28.94
C PRO A 287 0.63 -0.38 27.49
N TYR A 288 -0.17 0.06 26.54
CA TYR A 288 0.20 0.17 25.13
C TYR A 288 -0.59 1.36 24.56
N GLN A 289 -0.02 2.57 24.65
CA GLN A 289 -0.69 3.82 24.29
C GLN A 289 0.25 5.02 24.27
N VAL A 290 -0.28 6.16 23.82
CA VAL A 290 0.38 7.46 23.98
C VAL A 290 0.21 7.97 25.41
N PHE A 291 1.28 8.48 26.01
CA PHE A 291 1.28 9.20 27.27
C PHE A 291 1.80 10.62 27.09
N GLU A 292 1.21 11.57 27.81
CA GLU A 292 1.77 12.91 28.00
C GLU A 292 2.99 12.82 28.90
N VAL A 293 4.06 13.52 28.53
CA VAL A 293 5.32 13.67 29.32
C VAL A 293 5.55 15.15 29.58
N ALA A 294 6.61 15.53 30.27
CA ALA A 294 6.82 16.91 30.67
C ALA A 294 6.87 17.94 29.55
N ASP A 295 7.28 17.51 28.34
CA ASP A 295 7.52 18.36 27.15
C ASP A 295 6.88 17.83 25.85
N GLY A 296 5.80 17.06 25.97
CA GLY A 296 5.08 16.55 24.81
C GLY A 296 4.45 15.17 25.00
N HIS A 297 4.59 14.31 24.00
CA HIS A 297 3.98 12.97 23.99
C HIS A 297 4.98 11.88 23.63
N LEU A 298 4.76 10.69 24.19
CA LEU A 298 5.56 9.50 23.98
C LEU A 298 4.66 8.27 23.87
N ILE A 299 4.98 7.36 22.96
CA ILE A 299 4.34 6.05 22.85
C ILE A 299 5.08 5.08 23.78
N LEU A 300 4.33 4.42 24.67
CA LEU A 300 4.81 3.30 25.47
C LEU A 300 4.10 2.03 24.97
N ALA A 301 4.87 1.05 24.48
CA ALA A 301 4.35 -0.14 23.79
C ALA A 301 4.79 -1.43 24.51
N ILE A 302 4.26 -1.70 25.69
CA ILE A 302 4.63 -2.86 26.51
C ILE A 302 3.82 -4.08 26.08
N GLY A 303 4.46 -5.01 25.33
CA GLY A 303 3.81 -6.19 24.77
C GLY A 303 3.75 -7.41 25.71
N ASN A 304 4.52 -7.45 26.82
CA ASN A 304 4.55 -8.60 27.73
C ASN A 304 4.94 -8.21 29.18
N ASP A 305 4.78 -9.16 30.12
CA ASP A 305 4.97 -8.91 31.55
C ASP A 305 6.43 -8.62 31.92
N ARG A 306 7.41 -9.20 31.20
CA ARG A 306 8.83 -8.89 31.40
C ARG A 306 9.17 -7.44 31.03
N GLN A 307 8.61 -6.93 29.95
CA GLN A 307 8.76 -5.53 29.55
C GLN A 307 8.09 -4.60 30.56
N PHE A 308 6.92 -5.00 31.11
CA PHE A 308 6.26 -4.24 32.17
C PHE A 308 7.13 -4.12 33.44
N ALA A 309 7.73 -5.24 33.89
CA ALA A 309 8.63 -5.22 35.05
C ALA A 309 9.86 -4.29 34.82
N LYS A 310 10.45 -4.34 33.62
CA LYS A 310 11.53 -3.42 33.24
C LYS A 310 11.11 -1.94 33.24
N PHE A 311 9.94 -1.66 32.69
CA PHE A 311 9.35 -0.33 32.69
C PHE A 311 9.17 0.17 34.14
N CYS A 312 8.62 -0.66 35.06
CA CYS A 312 8.43 -0.30 36.45
C CYS A 312 9.77 0.04 37.15
N GLN A 313 10.85 -0.68 36.82
CA GLN A 313 12.19 -0.36 37.31
C GLN A 313 12.67 1.01 36.81
N VAL A 314 12.57 1.27 35.50
CA VAL A 314 12.93 2.55 34.87
C VAL A 314 12.10 3.69 35.44
N ALA A 315 10.83 3.46 35.71
CA ALA A 315 9.91 4.45 36.31
C ALA A 315 10.10 4.69 37.80
N GLY A 316 10.95 3.90 38.47
CA GLY A 316 11.17 4.02 39.92
C GLY A 316 10.07 3.41 40.77
N GLU A 317 9.21 2.59 40.18
CA GLU A 317 8.04 1.95 40.82
C GLU A 317 8.04 0.42 40.68
N PRO A 318 9.13 -0.28 41.09
CA PRO A 318 9.27 -1.74 40.87
C PRO A 318 8.15 -2.55 41.55
N ALA A 319 7.55 -2.03 42.64
CA ALA A 319 6.44 -2.68 43.32
C ALA A 319 5.19 -2.88 42.47
N LEU A 320 4.98 -2.06 41.41
CA LEU A 320 3.87 -2.23 40.50
C LEU A 320 3.92 -3.57 39.73
N ALA A 321 5.11 -4.05 39.45
CA ALA A 321 5.28 -5.32 38.71
C ALA A 321 5.00 -6.55 39.61
N LEU A 322 5.00 -6.36 40.92
CA LEU A 322 4.73 -7.40 41.93
C LEU A 322 3.29 -7.39 42.43
N ASP A 323 2.51 -6.35 42.11
CA ASP A 323 1.10 -6.27 42.46
C ASP A 323 0.28 -7.25 41.63
N ASP A 324 -0.46 -8.17 42.26
CA ASP A 324 -1.27 -9.18 41.61
C ASP A 324 -2.26 -8.60 40.54
N ARG A 325 -2.71 -7.35 40.77
CA ARG A 325 -3.58 -6.63 39.85
C ARG A 325 -2.88 -6.25 38.54
N PHE A 326 -1.52 -6.22 38.52
CA PHE A 326 -0.75 -5.66 37.40
C PHE A 326 0.34 -6.60 36.90
N ALA A 327 0.67 -7.67 37.61
CA ALA A 327 1.75 -8.59 37.28
C ALA A 327 1.57 -9.23 35.90
N ARG A 328 0.34 -9.57 35.50
CA ARG A 328 0.01 -10.20 34.22
C ARG A 328 -0.77 -9.26 33.31
N ASN A 329 -0.57 -9.36 32.00
CA ASN A 329 -1.29 -8.50 31.04
C ASN A 329 -2.82 -8.61 31.19
N ALA A 330 -3.38 -9.83 31.36
CA ALA A 330 -4.82 -10.01 31.55
C ALA A 330 -5.37 -9.22 32.76
N ASP A 331 -4.59 -9.17 33.83
CA ASP A 331 -4.96 -8.44 35.06
C ASP A 331 -4.80 -6.92 34.84
N ARG A 332 -3.75 -6.47 34.15
CA ARG A 332 -3.61 -5.07 33.73
C ARG A 332 -4.77 -4.60 32.85
N VAL A 333 -5.22 -5.43 31.92
CA VAL A 333 -6.40 -5.14 31.07
C VAL A 333 -7.66 -4.96 31.94
N ARG A 334 -7.90 -5.87 32.90
CA ARG A 334 -9.05 -5.75 33.84
C ARG A 334 -8.97 -4.50 34.70
N HIS A 335 -7.77 -4.14 35.16
CA HIS A 335 -7.52 -3.03 36.09
C HIS A 335 -6.98 -1.77 35.40
N ARG A 336 -7.17 -1.64 34.06
CA ARG A 336 -6.64 -0.51 33.29
C ARG A 336 -7.08 0.86 33.83
N ARG A 337 -8.32 0.95 34.32
CA ARG A 337 -8.86 2.20 34.89
C ARG A 337 -8.14 2.65 36.16
N THR A 338 -7.47 1.75 36.87
CA THR A 338 -6.65 2.02 38.03
C THR A 338 -5.18 2.27 37.65
N LEU A 339 -4.64 1.43 36.77
CA LEU A 339 -3.22 1.47 36.41
C LEU A 339 -2.87 2.66 35.49
N VAL A 340 -3.63 2.89 34.43
CA VAL A 340 -3.28 3.91 33.42
C VAL A 340 -3.20 5.32 33.98
N PRO A 341 -4.11 5.82 34.84
CA PRO A 341 -3.96 7.14 35.47
C PRO A 341 -2.70 7.26 36.33
N ARG A 342 -2.32 6.19 37.03
CA ARG A 342 -1.07 6.18 37.84
C ARG A 342 0.16 6.28 36.94
N LEU A 343 0.19 5.52 35.84
CA LEU A 343 1.28 5.59 34.86
C LEU A 343 1.34 6.97 34.21
N ALA A 344 0.19 7.58 33.90
CA ALA A 344 0.13 8.91 33.31
C ALA A 344 0.78 9.97 34.21
N GLN A 345 0.61 9.89 35.54
CA GLN A 345 1.28 10.78 36.45
C GLN A 345 2.80 10.53 36.47
N LEU A 346 3.25 9.27 36.46
CA LEU A 346 4.65 8.91 36.37
C LEU A 346 5.32 9.42 35.10
N MET A 347 4.63 9.27 33.95
CA MET A 347 5.18 9.70 32.68
C MET A 347 5.40 11.22 32.59
N LYS A 348 4.61 12.02 33.27
CA LYS A 348 4.77 13.49 33.35
C LYS A 348 6.00 13.97 34.11
N THR A 349 6.69 13.10 34.84
CA THR A 349 7.81 13.47 35.71
C THR A 349 9.13 13.73 34.99
N ARG A 350 9.25 13.34 33.70
CA ARG A 350 10.48 13.47 32.91
C ARG A 350 10.21 14.01 31.53
N ALA A 351 11.21 14.62 30.90
CA ALA A 351 11.18 15.03 29.51
C ALA A 351 11.17 13.81 28.55
N LYS A 352 10.67 14.02 27.35
CA LYS A 352 10.55 12.98 26.30
C LYS A 352 11.87 12.26 26.02
N GLN A 353 12.96 13.01 25.86
CA GLN A 353 14.28 12.43 25.58
C GLN A 353 14.83 11.59 26.72
N ASP A 354 14.61 12.00 27.97
CA ASP A 354 15.05 11.25 29.17
C ASP A 354 14.31 9.91 29.27
N TRP A 355 13.00 9.91 28.94
CA TRP A 355 12.23 8.68 28.88
C TRP A 355 12.68 7.76 27.74
N LEU A 356 12.84 8.30 26.55
CA LEU A 356 13.28 7.52 25.37
C LEU A 356 14.61 6.83 25.65
N GLY A 357 15.64 7.58 26.08
CA GLY A 357 16.95 7.02 26.37
C GLY A 357 16.93 5.95 27.47
N ALA A 358 16.19 6.18 28.57
CA ALA A 358 16.10 5.21 29.66
C ALA A 358 15.32 3.93 29.26
N LEU A 359 14.25 4.06 28.51
CA LEU A 359 13.43 2.93 28.05
C LEU A 359 14.15 2.10 26.99
N GLU A 360 14.80 2.75 26.02
CA GLU A 360 15.62 2.09 25.01
C GLU A 360 16.77 1.30 25.62
N ALA A 361 17.52 1.90 26.57
CA ALA A 361 18.59 1.22 27.33
C ALA A 361 18.08 -0.02 28.07
N ALA A 362 16.85 0.00 28.58
CA ALA A 362 16.20 -1.12 29.24
C ALA A 362 15.54 -2.13 28.24
N HIS A 363 15.61 -1.89 26.94
CA HIS A 363 14.90 -2.66 25.89
C HIS A 363 13.38 -2.72 26.13
N VAL A 364 12.79 -1.60 26.51
CA VAL A 364 11.33 -1.41 26.59
C VAL A 364 10.89 -0.66 25.36
N PRO A 365 10.00 -1.23 24.52
CA PRO A 365 9.54 -0.57 23.30
C PRO A 365 8.83 0.76 23.60
N CYS A 366 9.33 1.81 22.98
CA CYS A 366 8.80 3.17 23.08
C CYS A 366 9.06 3.92 21.77
N GLY A 367 8.46 5.09 21.61
CA GLY A 367 8.69 5.90 20.41
C GLY A 367 8.13 7.31 20.54
N ALA A 368 8.68 8.24 19.76
CA ALA A 368 8.14 9.58 19.60
C ALA A 368 6.89 9.56 18.71
N VAL A 369 6.05 10.59 18.82
CA VAL A 369 5.00 10.90 17.85
C VAL A 369 5.55 11.98 16.93
N ASN A 370 6.04 11.58 15.76
CA ASN A 370 6.68 12.44 14.78
C ASN A 370 5.68 13.06 13.80
N ASN A 371 5.88 14.30 13.42
CA ASN A 371 5.26 14.88 12.22
C ASN A 371 6.02 14.45 10.94
N LEU A 372 5.48 14.76 9.77
CA LEU A 372 6.08 14.31 8.50
C LEU A 372 7.48 14.88 8.25
N ALA A 373 7.78 16.09 8.71
CA ALA A 373 9.12 16.66 8.58
C ALA A 373 10.13 15.90 9.45
N GLU A 374 9.74 15.55 10.66
CA GLU A 374 10.56 14.74 11.58
C GLU A 374 10.74 13.31 11.04
N VAL A 375 9.69 12.69 10.45
CA VAL A 375 9.80 11.37 9.81
C VAL A 375 10.84 11.38 8.69
N PHE A 376 10.80 12.36 7.77
CA PHE A 376 11.74 12.42 6.65
C PHE A 376 13.14 12.92 7.03
N ALA A 377 13.32 13.47 8.22
CA ALA A 377 14.62 13.80 8.81
C ALA A 377 15.19 12.68 9.72
N ASP A 378 14.40 11.63 10.00
CA ASP A 378 14.79 10.52 10.87
C ASP A 378 15.97 9.73 10.27
N PRO A 379 17.05 9.48 11.05
CA PRO A 379 18.24 8.78 10.59
C PRO A 379 17.95 7.37 10.05
N GLN A 380 16.99 6.64 10.63
CA GLN A 380 16.62 5.30 10.16
C GLN A 380 15.86 5.39 8.83
N VAL A 381 14.96 6.35 8.68
CA VAL A 381 14.23 6.61 7.43
C VAL A 381 15.20 7.00 6.31
N ALA A 382 16.18 7.86 6.62
CA ALA A 382 17.24 8.26 5.69
C ALA A 382 18.14 7.07 5.33
N ALA A 383 18.64 6.31 6.31
CA ALA A 383 19.46 5.12 6.09
C ALA A 383 18.73 4.02 5.30
N ARG A 384 17.41 3.93 5.44
CA ARG A 384 16.57 3.05 4.64
C ARG A 384 16.23 3.62 3.26
N GLY A 385 16.67 4.83 2.92
CA GLY A 385 16.43 5.47 1.64
C GLY A 385 14.94 5.54 1.29
N MET A 386 14.10 5.96 2.24
CA MET A 386 12.65 6.01 2.04
C MET A 386 12.19 7.25 1.26
N VAL A 387 13.12 8.03 0.74
CA VAL A 387 12.86 9.09 -0.24
C VAL A 387 13.64 8.75 -1.50
N SER A 388 12.96 8.65 -2.64
CA SER A 388 13.57 8.59 -3.96
C SER A 388 13.61 9.98 -4.57
N ALA A 389 14.69 10.28 -5.30
CA ALA A 389 14.84 11.50 -6.10
C ALA A 389 15.09 11.11 -7.55
N MET A 390 14.42 11.78 -8.48
CA MET A 390 14.57 11.51 -9.90
C MET A 390 14.33 12.79 -10.73
N PRO A 391 14.95 12.93 -11.90
CA PRO A 391 14.61 14.04 -12.81
C PRO A 391 13.17 13.87 -13.31
N HIS A 392 12.51 14.99 -13.58
CA HIS A 392 11.17 15.02 -14.15
C HIS A 392 11.12 16.04 -15.28
N PRO A 393 10.30 15.89 -16.35
CA PRO A 393 10.28 16.86 -17.46
C PRO A 393 10.08 18.31 -17.03
N LEU A 394 9.36 18.55 -15.95
CA LEU A 394 9.01 19.90 -15.47
C LEU A 394 9.94 20.44 -14.38
N THR A 395 10.76 19.61 -13.73
CA THR A 395 11.67 20.02 -12.65
C THR A 395 12.95 19.20 -12.66
N ASP A 396 14.04 19.74 -12.11
CA ASP A 396 15.33 19.03 -12.08
C ASP A 396 15.32 17.86 -11.10
N GLU A 397 14.59 17.98 -10.00
CA GLU A 397 14.46 16.94 -8.99
C GLU A 397 13.01 16.82 -8.50
N LEU A 398 12.43 15.63 -8.68
CA LEU A 398 11.17 15.22 -8.06
C LEU A 398 11.47 14.22 -6.95
N ARG A 399 11.06 14.56 -5.72
CA ARG A 399 11.22 13.70 -4.55
C ARG A 399 9.90 13.00 -4.20
N LEU A 400 9.94 11.69 -4.07
CA LEU A 400 8.77 10.85 -3.77
C LEU A 400 9.08 9.86 -2.65
N VAL A 401 8.04 9.37 -1.99
CA VAL A 401 8.18 8.27 -1.04
C VAL A 401 8.62 7.02 -1.80
N ALA A 402 9.72 6.41 -1.36
CA ALA A 402 10.30 5.23 -1.98
C ALA A 402 9.45 3.96 -1.69
N SER A 403 9.63 2.93 -2.51
CA SER A 403 9.07 1.61 -2.24
C SER A 403 9.69 1.00 -0.97
N PRO A 404 8.89 0.41 -0.07
CA PRO A 404 9.41 -0.31 1.09
C PRO A 404 9.96 -1.70 0.76
N LEU A 405 9.77 -2.18 -0.46
CA LEU A 405 10.21 -3.51 -0.89
C LEU A 405 11.73 -3.55 -1.04
N ARG A 406 12.36 -4.53 -0.39
CA ARG A 406 13.79 -4.75 -0.41
C ARG A 406 14.07 -6.20 -0.81
N LEU A 407 14.45 -6.42 -2.06
CA LEU A 407 14.78 -7.72 -2.62
C LEU A 407 16.28 -7.76 -2.92
N SER A 408 17.00 -8.71 -2.34
CA SER A 408 18.47 -8.78 -2.47
C SER A 408 18.95 -9.11 -3.88
N ALA A 409 18.21 -9.94 -4.61
CA ALA A 409 18.58 -10.38 -5.96
C ALA A 409 17.92 -9.56 -7.07
N THR A 410 16.76 -8.98 -6.80
CA THR A 410 15.94 -8.26 -7.79
C THR A 410 15.45 -6.93 -7.20
N PRO A 411 16.35 -5.99 -6.86
CA PRO A 411 15.99 -4.76 -6.17
C PRO A 411 15.01 -3.92 -6.99
N VAL A 412 14.17 -3.17 -6.29
CA VAL A 412 13.29 -2.17 -6.91
C VAL A 412 14.13 -1.12 -7.64
N GLN A 413 13.69 -0.71 -8.83
CA GLN A 413 14.35 0.30 -9.63
C GLN A 413 13.39 1.44 -9.99
N TYR A 414 13.86 2.69 -9.90
CA TYR A 414 13.12 3.88 -10.30
C TYR A 414 13.59 4.31 -11.69
N ARG A 415 12.99 3.72 -12.72
CA ARG A 415 13.40 3.86 -14.13
C ARG A 415 12.83 5.10 -14.80
N ARG A 416 11.62 5.51 -14.40
CA ARG A 416 10.88 6.62 -15.00
C ARG A 416 10.18 7.44 -13.92
N PRO A 417 10.19 8.78 -14.02
CA PRO A 417 9.32 9.60 -13.19
C PRO A 417 7.84 9.32 -13.52
N PRO A 418 6.90 9.80 -12.69
CA PRO A 418 5.50 9.84 -13.06
C PRO A 418 5.33 10.57 -14.39
N PRO A 419 4.60 9.99 -15.37
CA PRO A 419 4.57 10.55 -16.73
C PRO A 419 3.65 11.77 -16.83
N LEU A 420 3.96 12.67 -17.78
CA LEU A 420 3.00 13.65 -18.25
C LEU A 420 1.82 12.96 -18.96
N LEU A 421 0.68 13.66 -19.06
CA LEU A 421 -0.50 13.11 -19.72
C LEU A 421 -0.19 12.78 -21.20
N GLY A 422 -0.38 11.53 -21.58
CA GLY A 422 -0.18 11.05 -22.95
C GLY A 422 1.27 11.04 -23.44
N GLU A 423 2.24 11.23 -22.54
CA GLU A 423 3.68 11.35 -22.89
C GLU A 423 4.19 10.22 -23.80
N HIS A 424 3.63 9.02 -23.66
CA HIS A 424 4.10 7.83 -24.38
C HIS A 424 3.07 7.32 -25.43
N THR A 425 2.05 8.13 -25.79
CA THR A 425 0.97 7.68 -26.67
C THR A 425 1.51 7.20 -28.01
N GLU A 426 2.34 8.01 -28.67
CA GLU A 426 2.89 7.67 -29.97
C GLU A 426 3.82 6.45 -29.89
N GLU A 427 4.74 6.42 -28.93
CA GLU A 427 5.63 5.27 -28.69
C GLU A 427 4.87 3.95 -28.59
N VAL A 428 3.86 3.91 -27.73
CA VAL A 428 3.08 2.69 -27.47
C VAL A 428 2.22 2.28 -28.67
N LEU A 429 1.65 3.23 -29.41
CA LEU A 429 0.86 2.92 -30.60
C LEU A 429 1.73 2.39 -31.76
N LEU A 430 2.93 2.92 -31.93
CA LEU A 430 3.92 2.39 -32.88
C LEU A 430 4.34 0.96 -32.48
N GLU A 431 4.62 0.70 -31.19
CA GLU A 431 4.87 -0.65 -30.67
C GLU A 431 3.68 -1.60 -30.91
N LEU A 432 2.46 -1.08 -30.87
CA LEU A 432 1.25 -1.83 -31.18
C LEU A 432 1.14 -2.19 -32.67
N GLY A 433 1.95 -1.54 -33.53
CA GLY A 433 2.06 -1.79 -34.97
C GLY A 433 1.20 -0.85 -35.82
N LEU A 434 0.81 0.31 -35.30
CA LEU A 434 0.26 1.39 -36.10
C LEU A 434 1.41 2.13 -36.80
N ASP A 435 1.12 2.71 -37.96
CA ASP A 435 2.05 3.64 -38.60
C ASP A 435 1.79 5.10 -38.15
N ALA A 436 2.69 6.00 -38.52
CA ALA A 436 2.59 7.41 -38.16
C ALA A 436 1.35 8.11 -38.72
N ALA A 437 0.86 7.70 -39.89
CA ALA A 437 -0.34 8.24 -40.53
C ALA A 437 -1.60 7.83 -39.76
N GLU A 438 -1.68 6.57 -39.35
CA GLU A 438 -2.77 6.06 -38.48
C GLU A 438 -2.81 6.78 -37.13
N VAL A 439 -1.63 7.01 -36.49
CA VAL A 439 -1.54 7.76 -35.22
C VAL A 439 -1.99 9.22 -35.42
N ALA A 440 -1.58 9.87 -36.52
CA ALA A 440 -2.02 11.21 -36.82
C ALA A 440 -3.53 11.32 -37.06
N ALA A 441 -4.13 10.34 -37.75
CA ALA A 441 -5.58 10.28 -37.95
C ALA A 441 -6.34 10.13 -36.63
N LEU A 442 -5.92 9.22 -35.74
CA LEU A 442 -6.54 9.03 -34.42
C LEU A 442 -6.47 10.32 -33.56
N ARG A 443 -5.38 11.08 -33.68
CA ARG A 443 -5.24 12.36 -33.00
C ARG A 443 -6.15 13.42 -33.59
N ALA A 444 -6.30 13.49 -34.92
CA ALA A 444 -7.21 14.41 -35.59
C ALA A 444 -8.68 14.13 -35.25
N ASP A 445 -9.04 12.86 -35.07
CA ASP A 445 -10.36 12.40 -34.67
C ASP A 445 -10.63 12.55 -33.16
N GLY A 446 -9.65 13.00 -32.38
CA GLY A 446 -9.76 13.16 -30.91
C GLY A 446 -9.86 11.86 -30.13
N VAL A 447 -9.42 10.74 -30.72
CA VAL A 447 -9.39 9.41 -30.07
C VAL A 447 -8.22 9.30 -29.09
N ILE A 448 -7.09 9.99 -29.40
CA ILE A 448 -5.88 9.99 -28.60
C ILE A 448 -5.39 11.39 -28.31
#